data_016b6ef521665b88a9b69d98d757aa20
#
_entry.id   016b6ef521665b88a9b69d98d757aa20
#
_cell.length_a   1.000
_cell.length_b   1.000
_cell.length_c   1.000
_cell.angle_alpha   90.00
_cell.angle_beta   90.00
_cell.angle_gamma   90.00
#
_symmetry.space_group_name_H-M   'P 1'
#
loop_
_entity.id
_entity.type
_entity.pdbx_description
1 polymer ?
#
loop_
_entity_poly.entity_id
_entity_poly.type
_entity_poly.pdbx_seq_one_letter_code
_entity_poly.pdbx_strand_id
1 'polypeptide(L)'
;NSHLILSVFLESYMFSAVALIVFLLLIQQEEKPLAHLVPAGLFSFGITMTNFIQTCILFFITTPRIKTIFKYVLSVLILAVFLAFIQDSLYPSSDPFYRPLSYSQEQDYRFNLFEAQPQSVGGRANALARSMLMFSVVAPQPLILLEETGCSFPCSMVYYFDKDGVYRISSYEGFGKGLVFGWLILLATAGWLFFKNFRVAPKAFALSTALALTMLFNFTLHMNYGDDFMLYSPDWTYALVFFFGISYESFSEKKWAQSMLLIFLLGLMINNLNLFRELLNAVLPFYG
;
A
#
# COMPACT_ATOMS: atom_id res chain seq x y z
N ASN A 1 5.02 -9.94 -0.95
CA ASN A 1 6.03 -9.99 0.10
C ASN A 1 5.53 -9.33 1.39
N SER A 2 5.25 -8.00 1.37
CA SER A 2 4.77 -7.27 2.54
C SER A 2 3.55 -7.89 3.22
N HIS A 3 2.55 -8.32 2.45
CA HIS A 3 1.35 -8.97 2.99
C HIS A 3 1.68 -10.28 3.74
N LEU A 4 2.67 -11.06 3.29
CA LEU A 4 3.08 -12.28 3.98
C LEU A 4 3.72 -11.95 5.34
N ILE A 5 4.59 -10.94 5.40
CA ILE A 5 5.28 -10.54 6.63
C ILE A 5 4.28 -9.93 7.61
N LEU A 6 3.48 -8.96 7.15
CA LEU A 6 2.54 -8.24 8.01
C LEU A 6 1.35 -9.09 8.48
N SER A 7 1.04 -10.23 7.81
CA SER A 7 -0.02 -11.14 8.26
C SER A 7 0.29 -11.82 9.59
N VAL A 8 1.54 -11.80 10.04
CA VAL A 8 1.99 -12.38 11.33
C VAL A 8 1.92 -11.35 12.47
N PHE A 9 1.80 -10.05 12.14
CA PHE A 9 1.68 -8.98 13.12
C PHE A 9 0.21 -8.63 13.37
N LEU A 10 -0.15 -8.37 14.64
CA LEU A 10 -1.48 -7.90 15.05
C LEU A 10 -1.66 -6.41 14.70
N GLU A 11 -1.49 -6.09 13.42
CA GLU A 11 -1.59 -4.72 12.92
C GLU A 11 -2.83 -4.52 12.04
N SER A 12 -3.39 -3.33 12.10
CA SER A 12 -4.60 -2.97 11.35
C SER A 12 -4.39 -2.91 9.83
N TYR A 13 -3.14 -2.77 9.37
CA TYR A 13 -2.80 -2.58 7.94
C TYR A 13 -3.18 -3.74 7.03
N MET A 14 -3.19 -4.98 7.51
CA MET A 14 -3.67 -6.11 6.71
C MET A 14 -5.17 -6.00 6.44
N PHE A 15 -5.93 -5.50 7.41
CA PHE A 15 -7.37 -5.23 7.21
C PHE A 15 -7.61 -4.11 6.21
N SER A 16 -6.68 -3.14 6.10
CA SER A 16 -6.70 -2.11 5.06
C SER A 16 -6.75 -2.71 3.67
N ALA A 17 -5.81 -3.62 3.35
CA ALA A 17 -5.76 -4.26 2.05
C ALA A 17 -7.06 -5.03 1.75
N VAL A 18 -7.58 -5.79 2.74
CA VAL A 18 -8.84 -6.53 2.58
C VAL A 18 -10.00 -5.58 2.32
N ALA A 19 -10.14 -4.51 3.11
CA ALA A 19 -11.21 -3.52 2.96
C ALA A 19 -11.18 -2.86 1.58
N LEU A 20 -9.99 -2.46 1.12
CA LEU A 20 -9.79 -1.80 -0.18
C LEU A 20 -10.03 -2.76 -1.35
N ILE A 21 -9.65 -4.04 -1.24
CA ILE A 21 -9.96 -5.06 -2.24
C ILE A 21 -11.47 -5.33 -2.30
N VAL A 22 -12.13 -5.47 -1.15
CA VAL A 22 -13.60 -5.64 -1.11
C VAL A 22 -14.28 -4.45 -1.76
N PHE A 23 -13.87 -3.22 -1.44
CA PHE A 23 -14.42 -2.03 -2.05
C PHE A 23 -14.17 -2.01 -3.57
N LEU A 24 -12.96 -2.38 -4.01
CA LEU A 24 -12.61 -2.48 -5.44
C LEU A 24 -13.51 -3.48 -6.18
N LEU A 25 -13.82 -4.63 -5.57
CA LEU A 25 -14.72 -5.62 -6.16
C LEU A 25 -16.17 -5.11 -6.24
N LEU A 26 -16.64 -4.40 -5.21
CA LEU A 26 -17.98 -3.83 -5.20
C LEU A 26 -18.17 -2.77 -6.29
N ILE A 27 -17.18 -1.92 -6.53
CA ILE A 27 -17.29 -0.88 -7.59
C ILE A 27 -17.19 -1.45 -9.01
N GLN A 28 -16.76 -2.69 -9.19
CA GLN A 28 -16.75 -3.35 -10.50
C GLN A 28 -18.11 -3.94 -10.89
N GLN A 29 -19.02 -4.11 -9.93
CA GLN A 29 -20.38 -4.57 -10.21
C GLN A 29 -21.11 -3.59 -11.12
N GLU A 30 -22.01 -4.08 -11.99
CA GLU A 30 -22.81 -3.26 -12.89
C GLU A 30 -23.72 -2.31 -12.12
N GLU A 31 -24.44 -2.84 -11.14
CA GLU A 31 -25.16 -2.05 -10.15
C GLU A 31 -24.24 -1.76 -8.97
N LYS A 32 -24.13 -0.48 -8.63
CA LYS A 32 -23.29 0.01 -7.52
C LYS A 32 -24.20 0.57 -6.40
N PRO A 33 -24.93 -0.30 -5.69
CA PRO A 33 -25.85 0.16 -4.66
C PRO A 33 -25.09 0.79 -3.50
N LEU A 34 -25.46 2.01 -3.12
CA LEU A 34 -24.86 2.70 -1.98
C LEU A 34 -24.99 1.88 -0.69
N ALA A 35 -26.01 1.03 -0.61
CA ALA A 35 -26.21 0.12 0.52
C ALA A 35 -25.02 -0.82 0.76
N HIS A 36 -24.26 -1.20 -0.26
CA HIS A 36 -23.06 -2.02 -0.13
C HIS A 36 -21.78 -1.18 -0.04
N LEU A 37 -21.73 -0.06 -0.77
CA LEU A 37 -20.55 0.80 -0.81
C LEU A 37 -20.35 1.57 0.50
N VAL A 38 -21.43 2.06 1.11
CA VAL A 38 -21.35 2.83 2.37
C VAL A 38 -20.78 2.01 3.52
N PRO A 39 -21.25 0.78 3.82
CA PRO A 39 -20.62 -0.05 4.84
C PRO A 39 -19.14 -0.37 4.55
N ALA A 40 -18.79 -0.68 3.29
CA ALA A 40 -17.40 -0.95 2.92
C ALA A 40 -16.50 0.29 3.08
N GLY A 41 -17.01 1.47 2.70
CA GLY A 41 -16.33 2.75 2.91
C GLY A 41 -16.20 3.11 4.40
N LEU A 42 -17.23 2.85 5.19
CA LEU A 42 -17.21 3.06 6.64
C LEU A 42 -16.21 2.14 7.32
N PHE A 43 -16.13 0.88 6.92
CA PHE A 43 -15.11 -0.05 7.41
C PHE A 43 -13.70 0.42 7.06
N SER A 44 -13.49 0.87 5.81
CA SER A 44 -12.20 1.45 5.38
C SER A 44 -11.84 2.70 6.19
N PHE A 45 -12.82 3.58 6.49
CA PHE A 45 -12.64 4.76 7.33
C PHE A 45 -12.27 4.38 8.77
N GLY A 46 -12.91 3.35 9.31
CA GLY A 46 -12.66 2.87 10.68
C GLY A 46 -11.26 2.29 10.88
N ILE A 47 -10.60 1.83 9.80
CA ILE A 47 -9.21 1.39 9.86
C ILE A 47 -8.30 2.62 9.80
N THR A 48 -8.40 3.42 8.73
CA THR A 48 -7.72 4.71 8.60
C THR A 48 -8.52 5.67 7.71
N MET A 49 -8.47 6.97 8.01
CA MET A 49 -9.10 7.98 7.15
C MET A 49 -8.49 8.02 5.74
N THR A 50 -7.23 7.69 5.61
CA THR A 50 -6.52 7.63 4.33
C THR A 50 -7.05 6.54 3.41
N ASN A 51 -7.48 5.41 3.95
CA ASN A 51 -8.14 4.34 3.19
C ASN A 51 -9.49 4.80 2.64
N PHE A 52 -10.24 5.57 3.41
CA PHE A 52 -11.48 6.15 2.91
C PHE A 52 -11.24 7.11 1.74
N ILE A 53 -10.18 7.92 1.77
CA ILE A 53 -9.81 8.76 0.62
C ILE A 53 -9.51 7.90 -0.60
N GLN A 54 -8.85 6.77 -0.45
CA GLN A 54 -8.63 5.83 -1.55
C GLN A 54 -9.95 5.30 -2.13
N THR A 55 -10.92 4.95 -1.28
CA THR A 55 -12.26 4.54 -1.77
C THR A 55 -12.97 5.66 -2.53
N CYS A 56 -12.80 6.92 -2.10
CA CYS A 56 -13.33 8.09 -2.81
C CYS A 56 -12.69 8.23 -4.19
N ILE A 57 -11.36 8.09 -4.31
CA ILE A 57 -10.64 8.14 -5.60
C ILE A 57 -11.16 7.04 -6.53
N LEU A 58 -11.21 5.79 -6.05
CA LEU A 58 -11.70 4.64 -6.81
C LEU A 58 -13.14 4.89 -7.32
N PHE A 59 -14.03 5.36 -6.45
CA PHE A 59 -15.43 5.57 -6.80
C PHE A 59 -15.61 6.75 -7.75
N PHE A 60 -14.88 7.86 -7.54
CA PHE A 60 -14.96 9.05 -8.38
C PHE A 60 -14.56 8.76 -9.83
N ILE A 61 -13.46 8.09 -10.04
CA ILE A 61 -12.95 7.81 -11.39
C ILE A 61 -13.80 6.76 -12.11
N THR A 62 -14.32 5.76 -11.40
CA THR A 62 -15.12 4.69 -12.01
C THR A 62 -16.60 5.01 -12.14
N THR A 63 -17.08 6.06 -11.47
CA THR A 63 -18.50 6.45 -11.47
C THR A 63 -18.62 7.98 -11.50
N PRO A 64 -18.56 8.61 -12.68
CA PRO A 64 -18.51 10.07 -12.80
C PRO A 64 -19.89 10.73 -12.56
N ARG A 65 -20.57 10.36 -11.46
CA ARG A 65 -21.87 10.92 -11.03
C ARG A 65 -21.67 11.65 -9.69
N ILE A 66 -21.34 12.94 -9.76
CA ILE A 66 -20.97 13.76 -8.60
C ILE A 66 -22.00 13.69 -7.46
N LYS A 67 -23.29 13.67 -7.79
CA LYS A 67 -24.36 13.56 -6.79
C LYS A 67 -24.31 12.23 -6.01
N THR A 68 -23.97 11.14 -6.70
CA THR A 68 -23.87 9.81 -6.07
C THR A 68 -22.63 9.73 -5.17
N ILE A 69 -21.53 10.32 -5.62
CA ILE A 69 -20.29 10.41 -4.83
C ILE A 69 -20.51 11.24 -3.58
N PHE A 70 -21.16 12.41 -3.73
CA PHE A 70 -21.49 13.26 -2.57
C PHE A 70 -22.36 12.53 -1.55
N LYS A 71 -23.39 11.81 -2.02
CA LYS A 71 -24.22 10.96 -1.13
C LYS A 71 -23.39 9.90 -0.42
N TYR A 72 -22.48 9.22 -1.13
CA TYR A 72 -21.59 8.22 -0.56
C TYR A 72 -20.72 8.83 0.55
N VAL A 73 -19.97 9.89 0.23
CA VAL A 73 -19.07 10.57 1.18
C VAL A 73 -19.83 11.06 2.41
N LEU A 74 -20.95 11.76 2.18
CA LEU A 74 -21.77 12.29 3.28
C LEU A 74 -22.34 11.17 4.17
N SER A 75 -22.81 10.07 3.57
CA SER A 75 -23.34 8.95 4.34
C SER A 75 -22.27 8.30 5.20
N VAL A 76 -21.07 8.07 4.67
CA VAL A 76 -19.96 7.50 5.43
C VAL A 76 -19.55 8.42 6.58
N LEU A 77 -19.39 9.74 6.31
CA LEU A 77 -19.00 10.70 7.34
C LEU A 77 -20.03 10.82 8.46
N ILE A 78 -21.32 10.88 8.13
CA ILE A 78 -22.40 10.93 9.13
C ILE A 78 -22.36 9.68 10.02
N LEU A 79 -22.23 8.50 9.42
CA LEU A 79 -22.16 7.24 10.16
C LEU A 79 -20.87 7.15 11.00
N ALA A 80 -19.74 7.59 10.47
CA ALA A 80 -18.46 7.62 11.20
C ALA A 80 -18.54 8.52 12.43
N VAL A 81 -19.10 9.72 12.29
CA VAL A 81 -19.34 10.63 13.43
C VAL A 81 -20.30 10.01 14.44
N PHE A 82 -21.40 9.43 13.99
CA PHE A 82 -22.35 8.76 14.86
C PHE A 82 -21.72 7.61 15.65
N LEU A 83 -20.93 6.76 15.01
CA LEU A 83 -20.20 5.66 15.68
C LEU A 83 -19.16 6.19 16.65
N ALA A 84 -18.46 7.27 16.33
CA ALA A 84 -17.49 7.90 17.22
C ALA A 84 -18.15 8.47 18.48
N PHE A 85 -19.39 9.03 18.41
CA PHE A 85 -20.17 9.41 19.59
C PHE A 85 -20.56 8.21 20.45
N ILE A 86 -20.95 7.10 19.83
CA ILE A 86 -21.25 5.86 20.57
C ILE A 86 -19.97 5.36 21.27
N GLN A 87 -18.86 5.34 20.56
CA GLN A 87 -17.56 4.93 21.11
C GLN A 87 -17.17 5.80 22.31
N ASP A 88 -17.26 7.13 22.20
CA ASP A 88 -16.95 8.05 23.29
C ASP A 88 -17.86 7.86 24.52
N SER A 89 -19.13 7.50 24.28
CA SER A 89 -20.09 7.20 25.36
C SER A 89 -19.80 5.88 26.07
N LEU A 90 -19.35 4.85 25.33
CA LEU A 90 -19.05 3.53 25.88
C LEU A 90 -17.64 3.44 26.46
N TYR A 91 -16.70 4.19 25.89
CA TYR A 91 -15.29 4.20 26.24
C TYR A 91 -14.79 5.66 26.39
N PRO A 92 -15.09 6.31 27.54
CA PRO A 92 -14.77 7.74 27.74
C PRO A 92 -13.28 8.08 27.69
N SER A 93 -12.40 7.06 27.81
CA SER A 93 -10.93 7.21 27.65
C SER A 93 -10.46 7.11 26.21
N SER A 94 -11.35 6.86 25.24
CA SER A 94 -10.98 6.80 23.84
C SER A 94 -10.78 8.21 23.26
N ASP A 95 -9.86 8.34 22.29
CA ASP A 95 -9.68 9.58 21.54
C ASP A 95 -10.38 9.51 20.18
N PRO A 96 -11.62 10.04 20.10
CA PRO A 96 -12.35 10.06 18.83
C PRO A 96 -11.67 11.02 17.84
N PHE A 97 -11.66 10.63 16.55
CA PHE A 97 -10.95 11.32 15.48
C PHE A 97 -11.28 12.82 15.30
N TYR A 98 -12.41 13.29 15.82
CA TYR A 98 -12.79 14.71 15.73
C TYR A 98 -12.24 15.57 16.86
N ARG A 99 -11.51 15.02 17.85
CA ARG A 99 -10.88 15.83 18.92
C ARG A 99 -9.59 16.47 18.44
N PRO A 100 -9.38 17.79 18.69
CA PRO A 100 -8.17 18.51 18.25
C PRO A 100 -6.86 17.93 18.82
N LEU A 101 -6.90 17.33 20.02
CA LEU A 101 -5.73 16.72 20.67
C LEU A 101 -5.18 15.53 19.89
N SER A 102 -6.02 14.76 19.20
CA SER A 102 -5.57 13.65 18.34
C SER A 102 -4.69 14.15 17.18
N TYR A 103 -4.93 15.36 16.68
CA TYR A 103 -4.14 15.95 15.60
C TYR A 103 -2.76 16.44 16.05
N SER A 104 -2.58 16.81 17.33
CA SER A 104 -1.26 17.24 17.81
C SER A 104 -0.27 16.09 17.90
N GLN A 105 -0.73 14.90 18.24
CA GLN A 105 0.10 13.67 18.27
C GLN A 105 0.52 13.23 16.87
N GLU A 106 -0.33 13.45 15.87
CA GLU A 106 -0.03 13.16 14.47
C GLU A 106 1.09 14.04 13.89
N GLN A 107 1.37 15.20 14.52
CA GLN A 107 2.44 16.11 14.04
C GLN A 107 3.84 15.48 14.21
N ASP A 108 4.03 14.60 15.19
CA ASP A 108 5.31 13.93 15.45
C ASP A 108 5.71 12.99 14.32
N TYR A 109 4.74 12.52 13.52
CA TYR A 109 4.97 11.65 12.36
C TYR A 109 5.08 12.41 11.03
N ARG A 110 5.05 13.77 11.06
CA ARG A 110 5.14 14.57 9.84
C ARG A 110 6.59 14.80 9.43
N PHE A 111 6.85 14.52 8.17
CA PHE A 111 8.09 14.96 7.51
C PHE A 111 7.85 16.31 6.83
N ASN A 112 8.55 17.36 7.31
CA ASN A 112 8.39 18.68 6.72
C ASN A 112 9.23 18.82 5.45
N LEU A 113 8.62 18.57 4.30
CA LEU A 113 9.28 18.65 2.99
C LEU A 113 9.91 20.02 2.70
N PHE A 114 9.34 21.11 3.24
CA PHE A 114 9.79 22.48 2.96
C PHE A 114 10.98 22.90 3.81
N GLU A 115 11.17 22.27 4.95
CA GLU A 115 12.28 22.55 5.87
C GLU A 115 13.41 21.53 5.74
N ALA A 116 13.12 20.36 5.15
CA ALA A 116 14.08 19.29 4.99
C ALA A 116 15.16 19.63 3.95
N GLN A 117 16.35 19.11 4.18
CA GLN A 117 17.44 19.22 3.20
C GLN A 117 17.06 18.48 1.89
N PRO A 118 17.43 19.00 0.70
CA PRO A 118 17.11 18.38 -0.58
C PRO A 118 17.58 16.92 -0.69
N GLN A 119 18.70 16.56 -0.05
CA GLN A 119 19.23 15.21 -0.01
C GLN A 119 18.30 14.26 0.77
N SER A 120 17.73 14.71 1.89
CA SER A 120 16.77 13.95 2.68
C SER A 120 15.45 13.74 1.92
N VAL A 121 14.98 14.77 1.22
CA VAL A 121 13.78 14.68 0.36
C VAL A 121 14.00 13.69 -0.77
N GLY A 122 15.14 13.75 -1.47
CA GLY A 122 15.49 12.84 -2.53
C GLY A 122 15.66 11.40 -2.04
N GLY A 123 16.31 11.22 -0.89
CA GLY A 123 16.46 9.92 -0.23
C GLY A 123 15.11 9.30 0.14
N ARG A 124 14.21 10.10 0.76
CA ARG A 124 12.86 9.68 1.10
C ARG A 124 12.04 9.28 -0.14
N ALA A 125 12.06 10.10 -1.18
CA ALA A 125 11.36 9.80 -2.44
C ALA A 125 11.86 8.50 -3.08
N ASN A 126 13.18 8.27 -3.09
CA ASN A 126 13.77 7.03 -3.60
C ASN A 126 13.39 5.81 -2.74
N ALA A 127 13.45 5.94 -1.40
CA ALA A 127 13.06 4.87 -0.49
C ALA A 127 11.58 4.49 -0.68
N LEU A 128 10.71 5.48 -0.73
CA LEU A 128 9.28 5.30 -0.92
C LEU A 128 8.97 4.68 -2.30
N ALA A 129 9.55 5.20 -3.38
CA ALA A 129 9.36 4.65 -4.71
C ALA A 129 9.81 3.19 -4.80
N ARG A 130 10.95 2.85 -4.20
CA ARG A 130 11.44 1.46 -4.16
C ARG A 130 10.54 0.58 -3.31
N SER A 131 10.06 1.06 -2.16
CA SER A 131 9.11 0.34 -1.32
C SER A 131 7.81 0.06 -2.07
N MET A 132 7.25 1.05 -2.75
CA MET A 132 6.00 0.92 -3.49
C MET A 132 6.12 0.00 -4.71
N LEU A 133 7.14 0.21 -5.54
CA LEU A 133 7.23 -0.45 -6.85
C LEU A 133 8.03 -1.75 -6.82
N MET A 134 8.90 -1.97 -5.84
CA MET A 134 9.84 -3.09 -5.83
C MET A 134 9.69 -3.97 -4.59
N PHE A 135 9.91 -3.42 -3.38
CA PHE A 135 9.95 -4.21 -2.14
C PHE A 135 8.62 -4.83 -1.76
N SER A 136 7.51 -4.19 -2.13
CA SER A 136 6.16 -4.74 -1.94
C SER A 136 5.95 -6.07 -2.68
N VAL A 137 6.68 -6.32 -3.75
CA VAL A 137 6.54 -7.51 -4.62
C VAL A 137 7.74 -8.43 -4.47
N VAL A 138 8.95 -7.92 -4.71
CA VAL A 138 10.21 -8.68 -4.64
C VAL A 138 10.91 -8.37 -3.32
N ALA A 139 11.15 -9.36 -2.50
CA ALA A 139 11.88 -9.20 -1.24
C ALA A 139 13.32 -8.74 -1.51
N PRO A 140 13.82 -7.69 -0.80
CA PRO A 140 15.22 -7.29 -0.87
C PRO A 140 16.11 -8.34 -0.21
N GLN A 141 17.38 -8.39 -0.62
CA GLN A 141 18.43 -9.23 -0.04
C GLN A 141 19.79 -8.55 -0.21
N PRO A 142 20.66 -8.54 0.80
CA PRO A 142 20.43 -8.98 2.17
C PRO A 142 19.56 -7.98 2.96
N LEU A 143 18.98 -8.45 4.06
CA LEU A 143 18.39 -7.56 5.06
C LEU A 143 19.50 -6.78 5.77
N ILE A 144 19.24 -5.52 6.06
CA ILE A 144 20.12 -4.73 6.93
C ILE A 144 19.72 -5.05 8.36
N LEU A 145 20.59 -5.77 9.08
CA LEU A 145 20.44 -5.99 10.51
C LEU A 145 21.12 -4.83 11.24
N LEU A 146 20.36 -4.10 12.04
CA LEU A 146 20.90 -3.00 12.85
C LEU A 146 21.31 -3.56 14.21
N GLU A 147 22.60 -3.86 14.38
CA GLU A 147 23.18 -4.39 15.61
C GLU A 147 23.27 -3.33 16.72
N GLU A 148 23.23 -2.04 16.39
CA GLU A 148 23.61 -0.94 17.32
C GLU A 148 22.44 -0.09 17.85
N THR A 149 21.18 -0.39 17.58
CA THR A 149 20.08 0.57 17.85
C THR A 149 19.43 0.47 19.21
N GLY A 150 19.93 -0.38 20.13
CA GLY A 150 19.30 -0.56 21.45
C GLY A 150 17.89 -1.17 21.38
N CYS A 151 17.48 -1.66 20.23
CA CYS A 151 16.26 -2.44 20.07
C CYS A 151 16.41 -3.76 20.83
N SER A 152 15.44 -4.08 21.67
CA SER A 152 15.33 -5.40 22.33
C SER A 152 15.06 -6.53 21.34
N PHE A 153 14.98 -6.24 20.07
CA PHE A 153 14.63 -7.08 18.93
C PHE A 153 15.61 -6.83 17.78
N PRO A 154 15.98 -7.83 16.97
CA PRO A 154 16.76 -7.58 15.77
C PRO A 154 15.95 -6.68 14.85
N CYS A 155 16.30 -5.39 14.84
CA CYS A 155 15.70 -4.44 13.90
C CYS A 155 16.23 -4.75 12.50
N SER A 156 15.46 -5.50 11.73
CA SER A 156 15.70 -5.65 10.30
C SER A 156 14.95 -4.55 9.57
N MET A 157 15.66 -3.67 8.91
CA MET A 157 15.04 -2.58 8.16
C MET A 157 15.34 -2.70 6.67
N VAL A 158 14.35 -2.42 5.85
CA VAL A 158 14.51 -2.30 4.40
C VAL A 158 15.17 -0.97 4.05
N TYR A 159 15.04 0.02 4.92
CA TYR A 159 15.74 1.31 4.87
C TYR A 159 15.91 1.83 6.30
N TYR A 160 16.90 2.69 6.51
CA TYR A 160 17.12 3.41 7.76
C TYR A 160 17.76 4.77 7.49
N PHE A 161 17.60 5.69 8.46
CA PHE A 161 18.37 6.92 8.49
C PHE A 161 19.73 6.64 9.11
N ASP A 162 20.80 7.00 8.41
CA ASP A 162 22.12 7.05 8.97
C ASP A 162 22.24 8.23 9.96
N LYS A 163 23.25 8.19 10.83
CA LYS A 163 23.60 9.28 11.76
C LYS A 163 23.84 10.61 11.03
N ASP A 164 24.22 10.56 9.77
CA ASP A 164 24.40 11.71 8.89
C ASP A 164 23.08 12.21 8.21
N GLY A 165 21.93 11.66 8.57
CA GLY A 165 20.62 11.99 7.99
C GLY A 165 20.43 11.50 6.55
N VAL A 166 21.24 10.54 6.11
CA VAL A 166 21.14 9.93 4.78
C VAL A 166 20.31 8.64 4.83
N TYR A 167 19.32 8.51 3.95
CA TYR A 167 18.58 7.27 3.78
C TYR A 167 19.46 6.17 3.20
N ARG A 168 19.64 5.10 3.96
CA ARG A 168 20.22 3.86 3.48
C ARG A 168 19.12 2.87 3.16
N ILE A 169 19.21 2.22 2.00
CA ILE A 169 18.14 1.39 1.46
C ILE A 169 18.73 0.04 1.09
N SER A 170 18.05 -1.04 1.47
CA SER A 170 18.38 -2.40 1.04
C SER A 170 18.46 -2.49 -0.49
N SER A 171 19.31 -3.36 -0.96
CA SER A 171 19.54 -3.61 -2.38
C SER A 171 19.04 -5.00 -2.78
N TYR A 172 19.33 -5.37 -4.03
CA TYR A 172 19.09 -6.70 -4.54
C TYR A 172 20.41 -7.31 -5.00
N GLU A 173 20.61 -8.57 -4.63
CA GLU A 173 21.78 -9.33 -5.04
C GLU A 173 21.37 -10.67 -5.67
N GLY A 174 22.27 -11.28 -6.42
CA GLY A 174 22.10 -12.62 -6.97
C GLY A 174 20.76 -12.82 -7.71
N PHE A 175 20.00 -13.81 -7.28
CA PHE A 175 18.71 -14.18 -7.86
C PHE A 175 17.64 -13.09 -7.72
N GLY A 176 17.61 -12.38 -6.58
CA GLY A 176 16.70 -11.28 -6.34
C GLY A 176 16.88 -10.11 -7.33
N LYS A 177 18.12 -9.85 -7.76
CA LYS A 177 18.42 -8.83 -8.77
C LYS A 177 17.79 -9.18 -10.13
N GLY A 178 17.84 -10.46 -10.53
CA GLY A 178 17.19 -10.93 -11.76
C GLY A 178 15.67 -10.80 -11.68
N LEU A 179 15.08 -11.14 -10.54
CA LEU A 179 13.63 -11.04 -10.32
C LEU A 179 13.15 -9.59 -10.34
N VAL A 180 13.84 -8.67 -9.67
CA VAL A 180 13.42 -7.26 -9.68
C VAL A 180 13.56 -6.65 -11.08
N PHE A 181 14.59 -7.02 -11.83
CA PHE A 181 14.74 -6.60 -13.22
C PHE A 181 13.58 -7.11 -14.09
N GLY A 182 13.24 -8.41 -13.98
CA GLY A 182 12.07 -9.00 -14.63
C GLY A 182 10.77 -8.32 -14.24
N TRP A 183 10.58 -8.04 -12.95
CA TRP A 183 9.41 -7.29 -12.45
C TRP A 183 9.31 -5.90 -13.06
N LEU A 184 10.40 -5.15 -13.10
CA LEU A 184 10.40 -3.80 -13.68
C LEU A 184 10.06 -3.81 -15.19
N ILE A 185 10.53 -4.82 -15.94
CA ILE A 185 10.14 -5.02 -17.35
C ILE A 185 8.63 -5.29 -17.44
N LEU A 186 8.11 -6.17 -16.60
CA LEU A 186 6.68 -6.47 -16.56
C LEU A 186 5.86 -5.22 -16.20
N LEU A 187 6.30 -4.45 -15.22
CA LEU A 187 5.64 -3.21 -14.80
C LEU A 187 5.69 -2.13 -15.90
N ALA A 188 6.84 -1.96 -16.58
CA ALA A 188 6.94 -1.04 -17.70
C ALA A 188 6.03 -1.45 -18.87
N THR A 189 5.93 -2.76 -19.14
CA THR A 189 5.01 -3.31 -20.14
C THR A 189 3.55 -3.07 -19.72
N ALA A 190 3.20 -3.24 -18.43
CA ALA A 190 1.87 -2.91 -17.91
C ALA A 190 1.52 -1.42 -18.13
N GLY A 191 2.46 -0.53 -17.87
CA GLY A 191 2.31 0.90 -18.14
C GLY A 191 2.08 1.19 -19.63
N TRP A 192 2.83 0.55 -20.51
CA TRP A 192 2.61 0.70 -21.96
C TRP A 192 1.24 0.17 -22.40
N LEU A 193 0.83 -1.01 -21.90
CA LEU A 193 -0.49 -1.59 -22.17
C LEU A 193 -1.63 -0.71 -21.64
N PHE A 194 -1.45 -0.10 -20.48
CA PHE A 194 -2.39 0.86 -19.91
C PHE A 194 -2.70 2.00 -20.90
N PHE A 195 -1.66 2.63 -21.45
CA PHE A 195 -1.86 3.69 -22.45
C PHE A 195 -2.48 3.17 -23.77
N LYS A 196 -2.12 1.96 -24.20
CA LYS A 196 -2.73 1.32 -25.36
C LYS A 196 -4.23 1.05 -25.16
N ASN A 197 -4.64 0.65 -23.96
CA ASN A 197 -6.01 0.31 -23.62
C ASN A 197 -6.94 1.53 -23.48
N PHE A 198 -6.41 2.75 -23.48
CA PHE A 198 -7.18 3.98 -23.36
C PHE A 198 -8.39 4.06 -24.32
N ARG A 199 -8.19 3.65 -25.59
CA ARG A 199 -9.24 3.70 -26.62
C ARG A 199 -10.00 2.39 -26.79
N VAL A 200 -9.45 1.28 -26.33
CA VAL A 200 -9.96 -0.07 -26.62
C VAL A 200 -10.86 -0.59 -25.51
N ALA A 201 -10.52 -0.28 -24.25
CA ALA A 201 -11.20 -0.78 -23.07
C ALA A 201 -11.43 0.33 -22.04
N PRO A 202 -12.40 1.26 -22.25
CA PRO A 202 -12.55 2.45 -21.41
C PRO A 202 -12.87 2.13 -19.94
N LYS A 203 -13.59 1.03 -19.63
CA LYS A 203 -13.85 0.61 -18.24
C LYS A 203 -12.56 0.15 -17.54
N ALA A 204 -11.77 -0.71 -18.19
CA ALA A 204 -10.48 -1.17 -17.68
C ALA A 204 -9.51 0.01 -17.53
N PHE A 205 -9.49 0.94 -18.47
CA PHE A 205 -8.69 2.15 -18.38
C PHE A 205 -9.09 3.03 -17.20
N ALA A 206 -10.38 3.27 -16.98
CA ALA A 206 -10.86 4.06 -15.84
C ALA A 206 -10.45 3.41 -14.51
N LEU A 207 -10.59 2.10 -14.39
CA LEU A 207 -10.21 1.36 -13.18
C LEU A 207 -8.68 1.40 -12.95
N SER A 208 -7.88 1.18 -14.00
CA SER A 208 -6.42 1.29 -13.92
C SER A 208 -5.97 2.72 -13.58
N THR A 209 -6.65 3.73 -14.12
CA THR A 209 -6.40 5.15 -13.76
C THR A 209 -6.69 5.40 -12.28
N ALA A 210 -7.81 4.88 -11.76
CA ALA A 210 -8.15 5.00 -10.35
C ALA A 210 -7.09 4.37 -9.45
N LEU A 211 -6.60 3.17 -9.80
CA LEU A 211 -5.53 2.49 -9.07
C LEU A 211 -4.20 3.26 -9.14
N ALA A 212 -3.84 3.80 -10.30
CA ALA A 212 -2.64 4.62 -10.45
C ALA A 212 -2.73 5.91 -9.62
N LEU A 213 -3.90 6.56 -9.57
CA LEU A 213 -4.13 7.74 -8.73
C LEU A 213 -4.12 7.39 -7.25
N THR A 214 -4.60 6.22 -6.85
CA THR A 214 -4.48 5.71 -5.48
C THR A 214 -3.02 5.52 -5.09
N MET A 215 -2.19 4.97 -5.98
CA MET A 215 -0.75 4.86 -5.74
C MET A 215 -0.07 6.24 -5.63
N LEU A 216 -0.43 7.19 -6.50
CA LEU A 216 0.07 8.56 -6.45
C LEU A 216 -0.35 9.27 -5.16
N PHE A 217 -1.59 9.07 -4.72
CA PHE A 217 -2.07 9.58 -3.43
C PHE A 217 -1.23 9.05 -2.27
N ASN A 218 -1.00 7.72 -2.20
CA ASN A 218 -0.16 7.13 -1.16
C ASN A 218 1.28 7.64 -1.23
N PHE A 219 1.84 7.78 -2.43
CA PHE A 219 3.17 8.37 -2.60
C PHE A 219 3.23 9.80 -2.02
N THR A 220 2.26 10.65 -2.39
CA THR A 220 2.21 12.04 -1.90
C THR A 220 1.98 12.10 -0.39
N LEU A 221 1.11 11.25 0.13
CA LEU A 221 0.85 11.14 1.57
C LEU A 221 2.14 10.79 2.32
N HIS A 222 2.81 9.70 1.92
CA HIS A 222 3.98 9.20 2.63
C HIS A 222 5.28 9.98 2.34
N MET A 223 5.28 10.87 1.37
CA MET A 223 6.31 11.90 1.29
C MET A 223 6.24 12.90 2.46
N ASN A 224 5.05 13.10 3.04
CA ASN A 224 4.81 14.04 4.13
C ASN A 224 4.56 13.39 5.51
N TYR A 225 4.30 12.08 5.54
CA TYR A 225 3.80 11.40 6.73
C TYR A 225 4.34 9.97 6.86
N GLY A 226 4.69 9.61 8.09
CA GLY A 226 5.14 8.27 8.49
C GLY A 226 6.53 7.91 7.97
N ASP A 227 7.28 7.14 8.74
CA ASP A 227 8.66 6.76 8.43
C ASP A 227 8.82 5.28 8.09
N ASP A 228 7.85 4.44 8.45
CA ASP A 228 7.89 3.02 8.14
C ASP A 228 7.08 2.67 6.87
N PHE A 229 7.71 2.82 5.70
CA PHE A 229 7.06 2.52 4.42
C PHE A 229 6.72 1.03 4.23
N MET A 230 7.39 0.12 4.96
CA MET A 230 7.04 -1.30 4.90
C MET A 230 5.70 -1.56 5.58
N LEU A 231 5.46 -0.91 6.70
CA LEU A 231 4.22 -1.02 7.47
C LEU A 231 3.01 -0.56 6.66
N TYR A 232 3.15 0.53 5.90
CA TYR A 232 2.09 1.08 5.06
C TYR A 232 1.92 0.37 3.70
N SER A 233 2.79 -0.58 3.38
CA SER A 233 2.78 -1.23 2.05
C SER A 233 1.47 -1.94 1.68
N PRO A 234 0.63 -2.46 2.59
CA PRO A 234 -0.69 -2.99 2.23
C PRO A 234 -1.63 -1.96 1.57
N ASP A 235 -1.46 -0.67 1.90
CA ASP A 235 -2.32 0.40 1.40
C ASP A 235 -2.13 0.70 -0.10
N TRP A 236 -1.03 0.24 -0.71
CA TRP A 236 -0.77 0.44 -2.14
C TRP A 236 -0.45 -0.84 -2.92
N THR A 237 -0.01 -1.92 -2.25
CA THR A 237 0.37 -3.17 -2.95
C THR A 237 -0.81 -3.76 -3.71
N TYR A 238 -2.02 -3.71 -3.13
CA TYR A 238 -3.22 -4.15 -3.83
C TYR A 238 -3.43 -3.36 -5.13
N ALA A 239 -3.26 -2.03 -5.09
CA ALA A 239 -3.44 -1.18 -6.25
C ALA A 239 -2.42 -1.49 -7.35
N LEU A 240 -1.16 -1.71 -6.98
CA LEU A 240 -0.10 -2.11 -7.91
C LEU A 240 -0.40 -3.46 -8.58
N VAL A 241 -0.82 -4.47 -7.81
CA VAL A 241 -1.11 -5.82 -8.31
C VAL A 241 -2.33 -5.81 -9.23
N PHE A 242 -3.40 -5.11 -8.85
CA PHE A 242 -4.60 -5.01 -9.70
C PHE A 242 -4.35 -4.17 -10.95
N PHE A 243 -3.59 -3.08 -10.85
CA PHE A 243 -3.16 -2.30 -12.04
C PHE A 243 -2.41 -3.19 -13.02
N PHE A 244 -1.46 -3.99 -12.54
CA PHE A 244 -0.74 -4.96 -13.34
C PHE A 244 -1.70 -5.98 -13.99
N GLY A 245 -2.54 -6.65 -13.18
CA GLY A 245 -3.48 -7.67 -13.66
C GLY A 245 -4.43 -7.17 -14.75
N ILE A 246 -5.04 -6.00 -14.54
CA ILE A 246 -5.97 -5.38 -15.52
C ILE A 246 -5.22 -4.99 -16.80
N SER A 247 -4.00 -4.47 -16.67
CA SER A 247 -3.20 -4.11 -17.85
C SER A 247 -2.85 -5.31 -18.71
N TYR A 248 -2.65 -6.48 -18.12
CA TYR A 248 -2.34 -7.73 -18.81
C TYR A 248 -3.56 -8.56 -19.22
N GLU A 249 -4.77 -8.10 -18.99
CA GLU A 249 -6.01 -8.83 -19.33
C GLU A 249 -6.03 -9.35 -20.78
N SER A 250 -5.53 -8.56 -21.73
CA SER A 250 -5.46 -8.95 -23.15
C SER A 250 -4.53 -10.15 -23.44
N PHE A 251 -3.68 -10.52 -22.48
CA PHE A 251 -2.76 -11.67 -22.56
C PHE A 251 -3.22 -12.87 -21.72
N SER A 252 -4.35 -12.76 -21.01
CA SER A 252 -4.85 -13.81 -20.10
C SER A 252 -5.03 -15.17 -20.77
N GLU A 253 -5.46 -15.20 -22.05
CA GLU A 253 -5.66 -16.42 -22.84
C GLU A 253 -4.38 -16.94 -23.52
N LYS A 254 -3.25 -16.23 -23.42
CA LYS A 254 -2.01 -16.61 -24.08
C LYS A 254 -1.21 -17.56 -23.21
N LYS A 255 -1.08 -18.83 -23.61
CA LYS A 255 -0.33 -19.86 -22.86
C LYS A 255 1.12 -19.46 -22.54
N TRP A 256 1.80 -18.82 -23.47
CA TRP A 256 3.16 -18.33 -23.23
C TRP A 256 3.22 -17.29 -22.12
N ALA A 257 2.24 -16.36 -22.06
CA ALA A 257 2.18 -15.34 -21.01
C ALA A 257 1.85 -15.97 -19.65
N GLN A 258 0.90 -16.91 -19.62
CA GLN A 258 0.58 -17.70 -18.41
C GLN A 258 1.82 -18.45 -17.90
N SER A 259 2.57 -19.14 -18.78
CA SER A 259 3.77 -19.86 -18.39
C SER A 259 4.87 -18.92 -17.88
N MET A 260 5.08 -17.79 -18.55
CA MET A 260 6.05 -16.77 -18.12
C MET A 260 5.72 -16.21 -16.75
N LEU A 261 4.43 -15.86 -16.52
CA LEU A 261 3.97 -15.36 -15.22
C LEU A 261 4.07 -16.44 -14.14
N LEU A 262 3.77 -17.70 -14.46
CA LEU A 262 3.90 -18.79 -13.50
C LEU A 262 5.36 -19.00 -13.07
N ILE A 263 6.31 -19.02 -14.02
CA ILE A 263 7.75 -19.12 -13.73
C ILE A 263 8.19 -17.94 -12.86
N PHE A 264 7.75 -16.73 -13.20
CA PHE A 264 8.05 -15.53 -12.41
C PHE A 264 7.49 -15.63 -10.99
N LEU A 265 6.23 -16.06 -10.82
CA LEU A 265 5.60 -16.26 -9.51
C LEU A 265 6.31 -17.32 -8.67
N LEU A 266 6.75 -18.43 -9.26
CA LEU A 266 7.56 -19.43 -8.56
C LEU A 266 8.90 -18.85 -8.09
N GLY A 267 9.56 -18.07 -8.94
CA GLY A 267 10.78 -17.35 -8.56
C GLY A 267 10.53 -16.36 -7.41
N LEU A 268 9.44 -15.58 -7.46
CA LEU A 268 9.03 -14.68 -6.38
C LEU A 268 8.77 -15.45 -5.08
N MET A 269 8.08 -16.58 -5.16
CA MET A 269 7.79 -17.41 -3.99
C MET A 269 9.10 -17.86 -3.31
N ILE A 270 10.05 -18.38 -4.08
CA ILE A 270 11.35 -18.82 -3.56
C ILE A 270 12.08 -17.66 -2.91
N ASN A 271 12.20 -16.51 -3.60
CA ASN A 271 12.90 -15.34 -3.09
C ASN A 271 12.26 -14.79 -1.80
N ASN A 272 10.93 -14.67 -1.79
CA ASN A 272 10.20 -14.09 -0.66
C ASN A 272 10.16 -15.04 0.56
N LEU A 273 10.15 -16.37 0.35
CA LEU A 273 10.29 -17.34 1.42
C LEU A 273 11.69 -17.34 2.03
N ASN A 274 12.73 -17.09 1.23
CA ASN A 274 14.09 -16.91 1.75
C ASN A 274 14.17 -15.71 2.70
N LEU A 275 13.57 -14.56 2.35
CA LEU A 275 13.48 -13.43 3.27
C LEU A 275 12.80 -13.82 4.59
N PHE A 276 11.68 -14.52 4.51
CA PHE A 276 10.96 -14.97 5.71
C PHE A 276 11.81 -15.89 6.58
N ARG A 277 12.58 -16.80 5.96
CA ARG A 277 13.54 -17.66 6.67
C ARG A 277 14.65 -16.86 7.34
N GLU A 278 15.19 -15.85 6.67
CA GLU A 278 16.23 -14.98 7.26
C GLU A 278 15.68 -14.21 8.46
N LEU A 279 14.46 -13.66 8.35
CA LEU A 279 13.79 -13.00 9.48
C LEU A 279 13.56 -13.95 10.65
N LEU A 280 13.08 -15.16 10.41
CA LEU A 280 12.90 -16.16 11.46
C LEU A 280 14.23 -16.49 12.14
N ASN A 281 15.29 -16.73 11.38
CA ASN A 281 16.60 -17.04 11.92
C ASN A 281 17.18 -15.90 12.76
N ALA A 282 16.88 -14.65 12.39
CA ALA A 282 17.30 -13.48 13.16
C ALA A 282 16.53 -13.32 14.48
N VAL A 283 15.27 -13.78 14.52
CA VAL A 283 14.36 -13.62 15.67
C VAL A 283 14.46 -14.79 16.67
N LEU A 284 14.64 -16.02 16.18
CA LEU A 284 14.65 -17.24 17.00
C LEU A 284 15.61 -17.19 18.22
N PRO A 285 16.83 -16.63 18.14
CA PRO A 285 17.74 -16.56 19.28
C PRO A 285 17.21 -15.74 20.47
N PHE A 286 16.19 -14.88 20.25
CA PHE A 286 15.61 -14.04 21.30
C PHE A 286 14.45 -14.71 22.04
N TYR A 287 13.96 -15.85 21.54
CA TYR A 287 12.84 -16.60 22.13
C TYR A 287 13.22 -18.00 22.62
N GLY A 288 14.50 -18.39 22.49
CA GLY A 288 15.03 -19.70 22.89
C GLY A 288 15.67 -19.72 24.26
#